data_ccc9f34e3163cac6c178d818ae7a4e94
#
_entry.id   ccc9f34e3163cac6c178d818ae7a4e94
#
_cell.length_a   1.000
_cell.length_b   1.000
_cell.length_c   1.000
_cell.angle_alpha   90.00
_cell.angle_beta   90.00
_cell.angle_gamma   90.00
#
_symmetry.space_group_name_H-M   'P 1'
#
loop_
_entity.id
_entity.type
_entity.pdbx_description
1 polymer ?
#
loop_
_entity_poly.entity_id
_entity_poly.type
_entity_poly.pdbx_seq_one_letter_code
_entity_poly.pdbx_strand_id
1 'polypeptide(L)'
;MAVDARAREMLAALIRDHAVVHGKVTLSSGREADYYIDLRRVTLHHEAAPLIGVLLRELTADWDFAAAGGLTLGADPVAAALMHAPGRPIDSFVVRKAAKAHGMQRQIEGPDVAGQRVLVVEDTTTTGNSPLTAVAALREAGAEIAGVATIVDRDTGAREVIEEQGLAYRSLFSLEEIIGAGWQASP
;
A
#
# COMPACT_ATOMS: atom_id res chain seq x y z
N MET A 1 -6.27 -8.98 17.65
CA MET A 1 -6.25 -10.39 17.19
C MET A 1 -4.91 -10.61 16.48
N ALA A 2 -4.29 -11.78 16.65
CA ALA A 2 -3.06 -12.07 15.92
C ALA A 2 -3.42 -12.27 14.43
N VAL A 3 -2.68 -11.62 13.55
CA VAL A 3 -2.76 -11.84 12.09
C VAL A 3 -2.56 -13.34 11.84
N ASP A 4 -3.36 -13.95 10.96
CA ASP A 4 -3.24 -15.37 10.62
C ASP A 4 -1.80 -15.69 10.17
N ALA A 5 -1.05 -16.34 11.06
CA ALA A 5 0.37 -16.62 10.86
C ALA A 5 0.64 -17.44 9.59
N ARG A 6 -0.28 -18.38 9.25
CA ARG A 6 -0.15 -19.20 8.04
C ARG A 6 -0.37 -18.39 6.77
N ALA A 7 -1.43 -17.57 6.76
CA ALA A 7 -1.71 -16.68 5.62
C ALA A 7 -0.55 -15.68 5.40
N ARG A 8 0.01 -15.17 6.51
CA ARG A 8 1.15 -14.24 6.48
C ARG A 8 2.41 -14.93 5.92
N GLU A 9 2.72 -16.15 6.33
CA GLU A 9 3.85 -16.92 5.82
C GLU A 9 3.70 -17.25 4.33
N MET A 10 2.50 -17.65 3.89
CA MET A 10 2.18 -17.90 2.49
C MET A 10 2.37 -16.64 1.64
N LEU A 11 1.87 -15.48 2.10
CA LEU A 11 2.04 -14.22 1.38
C LEU A 11 3.52 -13.82 1.33
N ALA A 12 4.28 -13.97 2.41
CA ALA A 12 5.71 -13.68 2.42
C ALA A 12 6.48 -14.55 1.41
N ALA A 13 6.14 -15.83 1.28
CA ALA A 13 6.72 -16.72 0.27
C ALA A 13 6.41 -16.24 -1.15
N LEU A 14 5.14 -15.93 -1.45
CA LEU A 14 4.73 -15.40 -2.75
C LEU A 14 5.43 -14.08 -3.11
N ILE A 15 5.66 -13.21 -2.12
CA ILE A 15 6.41 -11.97 -2.33
C ILE A 15 7.87 -12.29 -2.70
N ARG A 16 8.53 -13.19 -1.98
CA ARG A 16 9.91 -13.61 -2.30
C ARG A 16 10.03 -14.21 -3.69
N ASP A 17 9.10 -15.08 -4.05
CA ASP A 17 9.16 -15.85 -5.30
C ASP A 17 8.84 -15.00 -6.53
N HIS A 18 7.93 -14.03 -6.40
CA HIS A 18 7.39 -13.29 -7.55
C HIS A 18 7.80 -11.82 -7.61
N ALA A 19 7.94 -11.15 -6.46
CA ALA A 19 8.21 -9.71 -6.44
C ALA A 19 9.70 -9.37 -6.44
N VAL A 20 10.54 -10.22 -5.87
CA VAL A 20 11.99 -9.97 -5.81
C VAL A 20 12.62 -10.31 -7.15
N VAL A 21 13.05 -9.30 -7.88
CA VAL A 21 13.72 -9.43 -9.17
C VAL A 21 15.22 -9.21 -8.96
N HIS A 22 16.01 -10.27 -9.15
CA HIS A 22 17.46 -10.19 -9.07
C HIS A 22 18.04 -9.61 -10.37
N GLY A 23 19.03 -8.74 -10.25
CA GLY A 23 19.74 -8.14 -11.35
C GLY A 23 20.06 -6.67 -11.09
N LYS A 24 21.09 -6.14 -11.75
CA LYS A 24 21.46 -4.73 -11.63
C LYS A 24 20.33 -3.84 -12.14
N VAL A 25 19.78 -3.04 -11.24
CA VAL A 25 18.75 -2.04 -11.54
C VAL A 25 19.19 -0.69 -11.03
N THR A 26 18.95 0.34 -11.83
CA THR A 26 19.11 1.72 -11.38
C THR A 26 17.83 2.16 -10.69
N LEU A 27 17.92 2.46 -9.40
CA LEU A 27 16.79 2.98 -8.62
C LEU A 27 16.44 4.40 -9.05
N SER A 28 15.26 4.87 -8.69
CA SER A 28 14.82 6.27 -8.94
C SER A 28 15.74 7.33 -8.30
N SER A 29 16.54 6.92 -7.31
CA SER A 29 17.60 7.74 -6.70
C SER A 29 18.88 7.82 -7.52
N GLY A 30 18.98 7.10 -8.65
CA GLY A 30 20.18 6.98 -9.47
C GLY A 30 21.22 5.95 -8.96
N ARG A 31 20.95 5.31 -7.81
CA ARG A 31 21.85 4.27 -7.25
C ARG A 31 21.60 2.92 -7.94
N GLU A 32 22.65 2.14 -8.16
CA GLU A 32 22.53 0.75 -8.57
C GLU A 32 22.16 -0.15 -7.38
N ALA A 33 21.32 -1.13 -7.62
CA ALA A 33 20.98 -2.19 -6.69
C ALA A 33 20.98 -3.54 -7.43
N ASP A 34 21.36 -4.60 -6.73
CA ASP A 34 21.40 -5.95 -7.30
C ASP A 34 20.00 -6.62 -7.30
N TYR A 35 18.97 -5.90 -6.89
CA TYR A 35 17.58 -6.36 -6.92
C TYR A 35 16.60 -5.19 -6.97
N TYR A 36 15.41 -5.50 -7.42
CA TYR A 36 14.25 -4.63 -7.39
C TYR A 36 13.05 -5.39 -6.84
N ILE A 37 12.21 -4.73 -6.06
CA ILE A 37 10.95 -5.32 -5.59
C ILE A 37 9.81 -4.69 -6.37
N ASP A 38 9.14 -5.51 -7.18
CA ASP A 38 7.92 -5.15 -7.90
C ASP A 38 6.69 -5.85 -7.30
N LEU A 39 6.10 -5.22 -6.30
CA LEU A 39 4.92 -5.74 -5.60
C LEU A 39 3.70 -5.91 -6.53
N ARG A 40 3.64 -5.24 -7.68
CA ARG A 40 2.53 -5.38 -8.65
C ARG A 40 2.44 -6.80 -9.21
N ARG A 41 3.58 -7.52 -9.26
CA ARG A 41 3.61 -8.94 -9.64
C ARG A 41 2.92 -9.85 -8.64
N VAL A 42 2.73 -9.38 -7.40
CA VAL A 42 2.07 -10.08 -6.31
C VAL A 42 0.67 -9.54 -6.07
N THR A 43 0.49 -8.22 -6.05
CA THR A 43 -0.82 -7.62 -5.82
C THR A 43 -1.84 -7.96 -6.92
N LEU A 44 -1.35 -8.32 -8.12
CA LEU A 44 -2.15 -8.79 -9.26
C LEU A 44 -2.15 -10.33 -9.40
N HIS A 45 -1.53 -11.08 -8.46
CA HIS A 45 -1.47 -12.54 -8.52
C HIS A 45 -2.70 -13.16 -7.86
N HIS A 46 -3.30 -14.17 -8.52
CA HIS A 46 -4.58 -14.77 -8.12
C HIS A 46 -4.58 -15.42 -6.73
N GLU A 47 -3.44 -15.94 -6.26
CA GLU A 47 -3.31 -16.51 -4.92
C GLU A 47 -2.96 -15.45 -3.87
N ALA A 48 -2.15 -14.45 -4.24
CA ALA A 48 -1.66 -13.46 -3.29
C ALA A 48 -2.70 -12.36 -3.01
N ALA A 49 -3.45 -11.91 -4.01
CA ALA A 49 -4.42 -10.83 -3.84
C ALA A 49 -5.48 -11.13 -2.75
N PRO A 50 -6.08 -12.33 -2.67
CA PRO A 50 -6.99 -12.67 -1.57
C PRO A 50 -6.32 -12.63 -0.20
N LEU A 51 -5.06 -13.11 -0.08
CA LEU A 51 -4.30 -13.07 1.17
C LEU A 51 -4.01 -11.63 1.60
N ILE A 52 -3.62 -10.76 0.67
CA ILE A 52 -3.40 -9.33 0.92
C ILE A 52 -4.66 -8.70 1.51
N GLY A 53 -5.82 -8.95 0.91
CA GLY A 53 -7.09 -8.40 1.37
C GLY A 53 -7.41 -8.81 2.80
N VAL A 54 -7.32 -10.12 3.11
CA VAL A 54 -7.59 -10.66 4.45
C VAL A 54 -6.62 -10.09 5.48
N LEU A 55 -5.31 -10.14 5.21
CA LEU A 55 -4.28 -9.71 6.15
C LEU A 55 -4.33 -8.19 6.41
N LEU A 56 -4.62 -7.37 5.40
CA LEU A 56 -4.81 -5.93 5.60
C LEU A 56 -6.07 -5.61 6.40
N ARG A 57 -7.16 -6.38 6.19
CA ARG A 57 -8.37 -6.26 7.03
C ARG A 57 -8.08 -6.57 8.50
N GLU A 58 -7.31 -7.61 8.78
CA GLU A 58 -6.89 -7.95 10.13
C GLU A 58 -5.95 -6.88 10.72
N LEU A 59 -4.97 -6.41 9.94
CA LEU A 59 -4.02 -5.39 10.35
C LEU A 59 -4.70 -4.09 10.75
N THR A 60 -5.81 -3.74 10.10
CA THR A 60 -6.54 -2.49 10.28
C THR A 60 -7.90 -2.69 10.98
N ALA A 61 -8.10 -3.82 11.67
CA ALA A 61 -9.39 -4.21 12.22
C ALA A 61 -9.94 -3.23 13.28
N ASP A 62 -9.08 -2.53 13.99
CA ASP A 62 -9.40 -1.48 14.97
C ASP A 62 -9.55 -0.08 14.35
N TRP A 63 -9.32 0.07 13.05
CA TRP A 63 -9.55 1.32 12.33
C TRP A 63 -10.95 1.33 11.71
N ASP A 64 -11.69 2.40 11.95
CA ASP A 64 -12.98 2.61 11.31
C ASP A 64 -12.80 3.40 10.01
N PHE A 65 -13.21 2.82 8.87
CA PHE A 65 -13.17 3.45 7.55
C PHE A 65 -14.24 2.84 6.63
N ALA A 66 -14.83 3.66 5.78
CA ALA A 66 -15.89 3.26 4.85
C ALA A 66 -15.35 2.91 3.45
N ALA A 67 -14.16 3.39 3.10
CA ALA A 67 -13.54 3.14 1.80
C ALA A 67 -12.02 3.03 1.93
N ALA A 68 -11.39 2.37 0.97
CA ALA A 68 -9.93 2.24 0.87
C ALA A 68 -9.43 2.54 -0.55
N GLY A 69 -8.28 3.18 -0.65
CA GLY A 69 -7.65 3.49 -1.94
C GLY A 69 -6.31 4.20 -1.75
N GLY A 70 -5.69 4.60 -2.84
CA GLY A 70 -4.41 5.29 -2.79
C GLY A 70 -3.96 5.75 -4.16
N LEU A 71 -2.67 6.09 -4.27
CA LEU A 71 -2.11 6.61 -5.52
C LEU A 71 -1.96 5.51 -6.57
N THR A 72 -2.56 5.74 -7.74
CA THR A 72 -2.45 4.79 -8.87
C THR A 72 -0.99 4.66 -9.32
N LEU A 73 -0.52 3.49 -9.72
CA LEU A 73 -1.06 2.15 -9.95
C LEU A 73 -0.91 1.20 -8.74
N GLY A 74 0.05 1.43 -7.85
CA GLY A 74 0.42 0.49 -6.79
C GLY A 74 -0.74 0.17 -5.85
N ALA A 75 -1.48 1.20 -5.46
CA ALA A 75 -2.59 1.08 -4.53
C ALA A 75 -3.84 0.40 -5.11
N ASP A 76 -4.07 0.46 -6.43
CA ASP A 76 -5.33 0.04 -7.03
C ASP A 76 -5.66 -1.43 -6.76
N PRO A 77 -4.76 -2.41 -7.02
CA PRO A 77 -5.03 -3.81 -6.74
C PRO A 77 -5.11 -4.11 -5.23
N VAL A 78 -4.40 -3.36 -4.39
CA VAL A 78 -4.44 -3.48 -2.92
C VAL A 78 -5.83 -3.09 -2.40
N ALA A 79 -6.35 -1.95 -2.87
CA ALA A 79 -7.68 -1.48 -2.52
C ALA A 79 -8.78 -2.44 -3.01
N ALA A 80 -8.64 -2.98 -4.22
CA ALA A 80 -9.56 -3.99 -4.74
C ALA A 80 -9.52 -5.28 -3.90
N ALA A 81 -8.35 -5.76 -3.52
CA ALA A 81 -8.21 -6.93 -2.65
C ALA A 81 -8.88 -6.70 -1.29
N LEU A 82 -8.71 -5.52 -0.69
CA LEU A 82 -9.37 -5.12 0.56
C LEU A 82 -10.89 -5.08 0.42
N MET A 83 -11.41 -4.48 -0.66
CA MET A 83 -12.84 -4.37 -0.93
C MET A 83 -13.50 -5.75 -1.03
N HIS A 84 -12.84 -6.71 -1.68
CA HIS A 84 -13.36 -8.07 -1.88
C HIS A 84 -13.09 -9.03 -0.72
N ALA A 85 -12.23 -8.67 0.23
CA ALA A 85 -11.95 -9.52 1.40
C ALA A 85 -13.18 -9.63 2.33
N PRO A 86 -13.35 -10.78 3.01
CA PRO A 86 -14.43 -10.97 3.99
C PRO A 86 -14.43 -9.90 5.07
N GLY A 87 -15.63 -9.48 5.48
CA GLY A 87 -15.81 -8.48 6.54
C GLY A 87 -16.93 -7.50 6.21
N ARG A 88 -16.96 -6.36 6.91
CA ARG A 88 -17.92 -5.30 6.59
C ARG A 88 -17.69 -4.78 5.16
N PRO A 89 -18.74 -4.45 4.42
CA PRO A 89 -18.58 -3.82 3.10
C PRO A 89 -17.79 -2.51 3.21
N ILE A 90 -16.89 -2.29 2.29
CA ILE A 90 -16.21 -1.01 2.07
C ILE A 90 -16.14 -0.73 0.58
N ASP A 91 -16.10 0.52 0.22
CA ASP A 91 -15.86 0.95 -1.15
C ASP A 91 -14.36 1.00 -1.49
N SER A 92 -14.06 1.14 -2.78
CA SER A 92 -12.69 1.39 -3.25
C SER A 92 -12.68 2.64 -4.11
N PHE A 93 -11.57 3.41 -4.02
CA PHE A 93 -11.31 4.58 -4.84
C PHE A 93 -9.88 4.58 -5.36
N VAL A 94 -9.63 5.40 -6.38
CA VAL A 94 -8.30 5.57 -6.98
C VAL A 94 -7.92 7.04 -6.93
N VAL A 95 -6.70 7.35 -6.48
CA VAL A 95 -6.14 8.70 -6.54
C VAL A 95 -5.17 8.79 -7.71
N ARG A 96 -5.43 9.68 -8.64
CA ARG A 96 -4.58 9.95 -9.80
C ARG A 96 -3.39 10.82 -9.42
N LYS A 97 -2.25 10.62 -10.08
CA LYS A 97 -1.05 11.46 -9.91
C LYS A 97 -1.29 12.93 -10.24
N ALA A 98 -2.23 13.21 -11.15
CA ALA A 98 -2.65 14.56 -11.52
C ALA A 98 -4.15 14.55 -11.86
N ALA A 99 -4.80 15.70 -11.66
CA ALA A 99 -6.17 15.89 -12.10
C ALA A 99 -6.30 15.76 -13.63
N LYS A 100 -7.48 15.37 -14.12
CA LYS A 100 -7.76 15.30 -15.56
C LYS A 100 -7.65 16.71 -16.18
N ALA A 101 -6.99 16.81 -17.33
CA ALA A 101 -6.94 18.06 -18.09
C ALA A 101 -8.29 18.46 -18.71
N HIS A 102 -9.22 17.48 -18.84
CA HIS A 102 -10.54 17.66 -19.44
C HIS A 102 -11.63 16.96 -18.61
N GLY A 103 -12.86 17.45 -18.69
CA GLY A 103 -14.01 16.94 -17.93
C GLY A 103 -14.10 17.53 -16.53
N MET A 104 -14.55 16.74 -15.54
CA MET A 104 -14.76 17.20 -14.15
C MET A 104 -13.49 17.45 -13.36
N GLN A 105 -12.30 17.39 -13.95
CA GLN A 105 -10.98 17.65 -13.37
C GLN A 105 -10.73 16.92 -12.01
N ARG A 106 -11.44 15.81 -11.76
CA ARG A 106 -11.31 15.06 -10.50
C ARG A 106 -9.99 14.32 -10.45
N GLN A 107 -9.32 14.42 -9.31
CA GLN A 107 -8.13 13.64 -9.00
C GLN A 107 -8.48 12.30 -8.38
N ILE A 108 -9.68 12.15 -7.81
CA ILE A 108 -10.18 10.91 -7.20
C ILE A 108 -11.26 10.31 -8.10
N GLU A 109 -11.13 9.02 -8.39
CA GLU A 109 -12.09 8.21 -9.14
C GLU A 109 -12.74 7.18 -8.22
N GLY A 110 -14.03 6.92 -8.41
CA GLY A 110 -14.83 5.99 -7.61
C GLY A 110 -15.99 6.67 -6.90
N PRO A 111 -16.53 6.06 -5.85
CA PRO A 111 -17.56 6.65 -4.98
C PRO A 111 -17.09 7.95 -4.34
N ASP A 112 -18.05 8.78 -3.91
CA ASP A 112 -17.74 10.03 -3.22
C ASP A 112 -17.08 9.76 -1.87
N VAL A 113 -15.98 10.45 -1.60
CA VAL A 113 -15.21 10.33 -0.35
C VAL A 113 -15.39 11.51 0.60
N ALA A 114 -16.12 12.56 0.16
CA ALA A 114 -16.34 13.75 0.98
C ALA A 114 -17.11 13.40 2.27
N GLY A 115 -16.58 13.84 3.42
CA GLY A 115 -17.12 13.55 4.73
C GLY A 115 -16.99 12.09 5.18
N GLN A 116 -16.32 11.23 4.40
CA GLN A 116 -16.09 9.85 4.77
C GLN A 116 -14.73 9.65 5.43
N ARG A 117 -14.64 8.69 6.33
CA ARG A 117 -13.39 8.18 6.86
C ARG A 117 -12.82 7.12 5.92
N VAL A 118 -11.60 7.31 5.44
CA VAL A 118 -10.99 6.46 4.41
C VAL A 118 -9.61 5.95 4.84
N LEU A 119 -9.29 4.74 4.39
CA LEU A 119 -7.98 4.13 4.55
C LEU A 119 -7.13 4.41 3.30
N VAL A 120 -5.94 4.96 3.48
CA VAL A 120 -4.95 5.05 2.39
C VAL A 120 -4.12 3.78 2.36
N VAL A 121 -4.01 3.16 1.19
CA VAL A 121 -3.22 1.95 0.98
C VAL A 121 -2.12 2.17 -0.05
N GLU A 122 -1.04 1.38 0.07
CA GLU A 122 0.06 1.34 -0.90
C GLU A 122 0.60 -0.09 -1.00
N ASP A 123 1.21 -0.45 -2.12
CA ASP A 123 1.87 -1.75 -2.26
C ASP A 123 3.21 -1.76 -1.50
N THR A 124 4.05 -0.75 -1.71
CA THR A 124 5.35 -0.62 -1.02
C THR A 124 5.67 0.84 -0.72
N THR A 125 6.28 1.09 0.42
CA THR A 125 6.73 2.42 0.82
C THR A 125 8.25 2.51 0.92
N THR A 126 8.79 3.67 0.51
CA THR A 126 10.19 4.05 0.69
C THR A 126 10.29 5.34 1.51
N THR A 127 9.91 6.45 0.93
CA THR A 127 9.95 7.79 1.54
C THR A 127 8.59 8.29 2.03
N GLY A 128 7.50 7.52 1.83
CA GLY A 128 6.15 7.94 2.17
C GLY A 128 5.51 8.95 1.21
N ASN A 129 6.19 9.39 0.15
CA ASN A 129 5.69 10.44 -0.74
C ASN A 129 4.40 10.03 -1.47
N SER A 130 4.30 8.78 -1.95
CA SER A 130 3.11 8.29 -2.67
C SER A 130 1.85 8.33 -1.80
N PRO A 131 1.82 7.68 -0.62
CA PRO A 131 0.64 7.74 0.25
C PRO A 131 0.35 9.18 0.71
N LEU A 132 1.35 10.01 0.99
CA LEU A 132 1.11 11.41 1.38
C LEU A 132 0.54 12.26 0.23
N THR A 133 0.89 11.98 -1.02
CA THR A 133 0.23 12.59 -2.18
C THR A 133 -1.26 12.22 -2.23
N ALA A 134 -1.60 10.96 -1.97
CA ALA A 134 -2.99 10.52 -1.89
C ALA A 134 -3.72 11.19 -0.70
N VAL A 135 -3.09 11.25 0.47
CA VAL A 135 -3.62 11.94 1.66
C VAL A 135 -3.96 13.38 1.37
N ALA A 136 -3.06 14.12 0.70
CA ALA A 136 -3.30 15.53 0.36
C ALA A 136 -4.54 15.70 -0.53
N ALA A 137 -4.66 14.89 -1.59
CA ALA A 137 -5.80 14.93 -2.49
C ALA A 137 -7.12 14.56 -1.80
N LEU A 138 -7.09 13.57 -0.90
CA LEU A 138 -8.25 13.12 -0.14
C LEU A 138 -8.71 14.17 0.88
N ARG A 139 -7.78 14.82 1.59
CA ARG A 139 -8.08 15.93 2.50
C ARG A 139 -8.68 17.13 1.76
N GLU A 140 -8.16 17.46 0.57
CA GLU A 140 -8.72 18.50 -0.31
C GLU A 140 -10.14 18.15 -0.75
N ALA A 141 -10.44 16.86 -0.97
CA ALA A 141 -11.78 16.37 -1.29
C ALA A 141 -12.71 16.28 -0.06
N GLY A 142 -12.25 16.62 1.14
CA GLY A 142 -13.04 16.61 2.37
C GLY A 142 -13.14 15.26 3.05
N ALA A 143 -12.27 14.29 2.75
CA ALA A 143 -12.22 13.01 3.44
C ALA A 143 -11.43 13.10 4.75
N GLU A 144 -11.81 12.28 5.75
CA GLU A 144 -11.00 12.02 6.94
C GLU A 144 -10.10 10.79 6.71
N ILE A 145 -8.82 10.88 7.10
CA ILE A 145 -7.90 9.77 6.93
C ILE A 145 -7.88 8.93 8.22
N ALA A 146 -8.28 7.66 8.10
CA ALA A 146 -8.24 6.70 9.22
C ALA A 146 -6.81 6.25 9.54
N GLY A 147 -5.97 6.18 8.52
CA GLY A 147 -4.57 5.78 8.61
C GLY A 147 -4.01 5.43 7.24
N VAL A 148 -2.75 4.99 7.24
CA VAL A 148 -2.04 4.52 6.05
C VAL A 148 -1.59 3.08 6.30
N ALA A 149 -1.88 2.17 5.37
CA ALA A 149 -1.46 0.78 5.44
C ALA A 149 -0.72 0.36 4.15
N THR A 150 0.39 -0.37 4.30
CA THR A 150 1.18 -0.88 3.17
C THR A 150 1.44 -2.38 3.30
N ILE A 151 1.74 -3.03 2.20
CA ILE A 151 2.14 -4.45 2.22
C ILE A 151 3.58 -4.56 2.69
N VAL A 152 4.51 -3.84 2.06
CA VAL A 152 5.94 -3.88 2.44
C VAL A 152 6.45 -2.47 2.71
N ASP A 153 6.96 -2.26 3.93
CA ASP A 153 7.78 -1.09 4.26
C ASP A 153 9.25 -1.42 3.98
N ARG A 154 9.92 -0.55 3.23
CA ARG A 154 11.35 -0.72 2.90
C ARG A 154 12.28 -0.18 3.99
N ASP A 155 11.72 0.25 5.14
CA ASP A 155 12.46 0.77 6.30
C ASP A 155 13.43 1.92 5.94
N THR A 156 12.97 2.83 5.08
CA THR A 156 13.76 3.97 4.60
C THR A 156 13.18 5.33 5.01
N GLY A 157 12.44 5.36 6.13
CA GLY A 157 11.92 6.58 6.76
C GLY A 157 10.47 6.93 6.40
N ALA A 158 9.72 6.02 5.73
CA ALA A 158 8.33 6.28 5.38
C ALA A 158 7.43 6.41 6.61
N ARG A 159 7.65 5.56 7.63
CA ARG A 159 6.88 5.57 8.88
C ARG A 159 6.95 6.94 9.56
N GLU A 160 8.15 7.42 9.78
CA GLU A 160 8.40 8.67 10.49
C GLU A 160 7.72 9.85 9.78
N VAL A 161 7.90 9.93 8.46
CA VAL A 161 7.33 11.01 7.64
C VAL A 161 5.80 10.98 7.63
N ILE A 162 5.17 9.79 7.63
CA ILE A 162 3.71 9.63 7.67
C ILE A 162 3.17 9.97 9.06
N GLU A 163 3.83 9.48 10.12
CA GLU A 163 3.44 9.73 11.52
C GLU A 163 3.60 11.21 11.91
N GLU A 164 4.60 11.91 11.37
CA GLU A 164 4.76 13.38 11.50
C GLU A 164 3.57 14.17 10.95
N GLN A 165 2.81 13.59 10.00
CA GLN A 165 1.56 14.19 9.51
C GLN A 165 0.34 13.91 10.41
N GLY A 166 0.56 13.32 11.60
CA GLY A 166 -0.48 12.93 12.55
C GLY A 166 -1.30 11.71 12.10
N LEU A 167 -0.74 10.86 11.24
CA LEU A 167 -1.42 9.69 10.68
C LEU A 167 -0.89 8.41 11.33
N ALA A 168 -1.79 7.48 11.66
CA ALA A 168 -1.39 6.14 12.03
C ALA A 168 -0.85 5.40 10.79
N TYR A 169 0.25 4.65 10.97
CA TYR A 169 0.89 3.88 9.90
C TYR A 169 1.10 2.43 10.30
N ARG A 170 0.78 1.49 9.40
CA ARG A 170 1.02 0.06 9.56
C ARG A 170 1.49 -0.59 8.27
N SER A 171 2.37 -1.59 8.39
CA SER A 171 2.82 -2.44 7.29
C SER A 171 2.57 -3.91 7.62
N LEU A 172 2.27 -4.73 6.62
CA LEU A 172 2.22 -6.18 6.80
C LEU A 172 3.63 -6.75 7.02
N PHE A 173 4.60 -6.25 6.28
CA PHE A 173 5.99 -6.72 6.35
C PHE A 173 6.96 -5.55 6.34
N SER A 174 8.09 -5.72 7.02
CA SER A 174 9.30 -4.99 6.72
C SER A 174 10.03 -5.64 5.53
N LEU A 175 10.93 -4.89 4.90
CA LEU A 175 11.78 -5.43 3.84
C LEU A 175 12.64 -6.59 4.36
N GLU A 176 13.18 -6.46 5.57
CA GLU A 176 14.02 -7.48 6.21
C GLU A 176 13.27 -8.79 6.43
N GLU A 177 12.00 -8.76 6.79
CA GLU A 177 11.16 -9.95 6.93
C GLU A 177 10.97 -10.70 5.60
N ILE A 178 11.01 -10.01 4.48
CA ILE A 178 10.85 -10.62 3.16
C ILE A 178 12.16 -11.23 2.66
N ILE A 179 13.27 -10.49 2.73
CA ILE A 179 14.55 -10.90 2.13
C ILE A 179 15.53 -11.55 3.12
N GLY A 180 15.24 -11.50 4.43
CA GLY A 180 16.04 -12.07 5.52
C GLY A 180 17.10 -11.10 6.07
N ALA A 181 17.42 -11.30 7.37
CA ALA A 181 18.47 -10.55 8.04
C ALA A 181 19.84 -10.90 7.42
N GLY A 182 20.58 -9.89 6.99
CA GLY A 182 21.90 -10.05 6.38
C GLY A 182 21.92 -9.84 4.87
N TRP A 183 20.80 -9.59 4.26
CA TRP A 183 20.76 -9.15 2.88
C TRP A 183 21.11 -7.66 2.81
N GLN A 184 22.34 -7.37 2.45
CA GLN A 184 22.78 -5.99 2.21
C GLN A 184 22.64 -5.70 0.72
N ALA A 185 21.94 -4.60 0.39
CA ALA A 185 22.12 -3.99 -0.91
C ALA A 185 23.63 -3.76 -1.10
N SER A 186 24.23 -4.37 -2.10
CA SER A 186 25.62 -4.06 -2.43
C SER A 186 25.76 -2.55 -2.63
N PRO A 187 26.83 -1.94 -2.07
CA PRO A 187 27.04 -0.50 -2.08
C PRO A 187 27.09 0.12 -3.46
#